data_0a39905f2deeef4d416c50c0e818791b
#
_entry.id   0a39905f2deeef4d416c50c0e818791b
#
_cell.length_a   1.000
_cell.length_b   1.000
_cell.length_c   1.000
_cell.angle_alpha   90.00
_cell.angle_beta   90.00
_cell.angle_gamma   90.00
#
_symmetry.space_group_name_H-M   'P 1'
#
loop_
_entity.id
_entity.type
_entity.pdbx_description
1 polymer ?
#
loop_
_entity_poly.entity_id
_entity_poly.type
_entity_poly.pdbx_seq_one_letter_code
_entity_poly.pdbx_strand_id
1 'polypeptide(L)'
;MKLLSNLKNQLKNSWLFFAFALVILILWNTNLLFESLSLQERNKMELWGMAQKEYIQNPSSSNLTFEILQRSGVNPMIQVNEFGRIIEFRNIEWNIKKQDSTKLYSILEKIKKENDPILIQFRNGKGDLVVNQALYYGNSSTLKKLQYYPLALLLIIFLFGAMLYFFFKTSRIAEQNRLWAAMAKETAHQIATPLTSMVGWITLLKEKHKKSIPLIEIEKDIARLNLITDRFSKVGSIPKLIPSDLTSVIKETVNYL
;
A
#
# COMPACT_ATOMS: atom_id res chain seq x y z
N MET A 1 -27.17 14.88 25.42
CA MET A 1 -25.80 15.07 24.94
C MET A 1 -24.93 13.81 25.00
N LYS A 2 -24.92 13.01 26.06
CA LYS A 2 -24.20 11.73 26.19
C LYS A 2 -24.63 10.63 25.18
N LEU A 3 -25.92 10.55 24.80
CA LEU A 3 -26.41 9.57 23.80
C LEU A 3 -25.90 9.84 22.40
N LEU A 4 -25.79 11.08 21.98
CA LEU A 4 -25.26 11.47 20.67
C LEU A 4 -23.74 11.23 20.56
N SER A 5 -22.99 11.43 21.66
CA SER A 5 -21.55 11.12 21.68
C SER A 5 -21.26 9.62 21.63
N ASN A 6 -22.09 8.79 22.29
CA ASN A 6 -21.98 7.33 22.22
C ASN A 6 -22.35 6.79 20.83
N LEU A 7 -23.40 7.32 20.18
CA LEU A 7 -23.77 6.98 18.82
C LEU A 7 -22.66 7.35 17.83
N LYS A 8 -22.04 8.52 17.99
CA LYS A 8 -20.93 8.95 17.14
C LYS A 8 -19.68 8.07 17.30
N ASN A 9 -19.42 7.57 18.52
CA ASN A 9 -18.31 6.63 18.76
C ASN A 9 -18.63 5.21 18.26
N GLN A 10 -19.88 4.75 18.38
CA GLN A 10 -20.30 3.47 17.82
C GLN A 10 -20.26 3.47 16.29
N LEU A 11 -20.74 4.53 15.65
CA LEU A 11 -20.65 4.69 14.19
C LEU A 11 -19.21 4.73 13.69
N LYS A 12 -18.30 5.34 14.45
CA LYS A 12 -16.89 5.38 14.13
C LYS A 12 -16.22 3.99 14.19
N ASN A 13 -16.65 3.13 15.12
CA ASN A 13 -16.15 1.75 15.22
C ASN A 13 -16.83 0.81 14.22
N SER A 14 -18.14 1.01 13.93
CA SER A 14 -18.86 0.23 12.92
C SER A 14 -18.24 0.33 11.54
N TRP A 15 -17.73 1.50 11.15
CA TRP A 15 -17.08 1.67 9.86
C TRP A 15 -15.82 0.80 9.68
N LEU A 16 -15.04 0.61 10.74
CA LEU A 16 -13.91 -0.31 10.74
C LEU A 16 -14.34 -1.76 10.54
N PHE A 17 -15.45 -2.19 11.16
CA PHE A 17 -16.02 -3.52 10.94
C PHE A 17 -16.49 -3.71 9.49
N PHE A 18 -17.14 -2.72 8.90
CA PHE A 18 -17.56 -2.78 7.50
C PHE A 18 -16.35 -2.85 6.55
N ALA A 19 -15.32 -2.04 6.79
CA ALA A 19 -14.09 -2.08 6.00
C ALA A 19 -13.41 -3.44 6.10
N PHE A 20 -13.31 -4.02 7.30
CA PHE A 20 -12.72 -5.33 7.53
C PHE A 20 -13.55 -6.46 6.87
N ALA A 21 -14.89 -6.40 7.00
CA ALA A 21 -15.79 -7.35 6.36
C ALA A 21 -15.67 -7.29 4.83
N LEU A 22 -15.54 -6.09 4.25
CA LEU A 22 -15.34 -5.91 2.81
C LEU A 22 -14.02 -6.55 2.36
N VAL A 23 -12.94 -6.37 3.11
CA VAL A 23 -11.64 -6.99 2.81
C VAL A 23 -11.75 -8.51 2.82
N ILE A 24 -12.38 -9.09 3.85
CA ILE A 24 -12.60 -10.53 3.94
C ILE A 24 -13.43 -11.02 2.74
N LEU A 25 -14.49 -10.31 2.37
CA LEU A 25 -15.35 -10.66 1.25
C LEU A 25 -14.59 -10.67 -0.08
N ILE A 26 -13.72 -9.68 -0.30
CA ILE A 26 -12.90 -9.61 -1.52
C ILE A 26 -11.89 -10.75 -1.54
N LEU A 27 -11.22 -11.04 -0.42
CA LEU A 27 -10.27 -12.16 -0.32
C LEU A 27 -10.97 -13.51 -0.56
N TRP A 28 -12.14 -13.70 0.01
CA TRP A 28 -12.98 -14.89 -0.21
C TRP A 28 -13.36 -15.05 -1.69
N ASN A 29 -13.86 -13.98 -2.31
CA ASN A 29 -14.23 -13.99 -3.73
C ASN A 29 -13.03 -14.30 -4.63
N THR A 30 -11.85 -13.73 -4.31
CA THR A 30 -10.61 -13.99 -5.05
C THR A 30 -10.19 -15.46 -4.94
N ASN A 31 -10.35 -16.09 -3.75
CA ASN A 31 -10.07 -17.51 -3.56
C ASN A 31 -11.02 -18.40 -4.38
N LEU A 32 -12.33 -18.10 -4.36
CA LEU A 32 -13.31 -18.80 -5.17
C LEU A 32 -13.02 -18.71 -6.68
N LEU A 33 -12.60 -17.52 -7.13
CA LEU A 33 -12.19 -17.32 -8.52
C LEU A 33 -10.94 -18.14 -8.87
N PHE A 34 -9.97 -18.20 -7.98
CA PHE A 34 -8.76 -19.00 -8.16
C PHE A 34 -9.11 -20.50 -8.28
N GLU A 35 -9.93 -21.02 -7.39
CA GLU A 35 -10.37 -22.43 -7.43
C GLU A 35 -11.13 -22.74 -8.71
N SER A 36 -12.04 -21.87 -9.13
CA SER A 36 -12.81 -22.02 -10.37
C SER A 36 -11.92 -22.06 -11.61
N LEU A 37 -10.95 -21.16 -11.70
CA LEU A 37 -10.00 -21.12 -12.82
C LEU A 37 -9.07 -22.34 -12.80
N SER A 38 -8.59 -22.76 -11.63
CA SER A 38 -7.76 -23.96 -11.48
C SER A 38 -8.50 -25.22 -11.96
N LEU A 39 -9.78 -25.35 -11.60
CA LEU A 39 -10.62 -26.45 -12.08
C LEU A 39 -10.83 -26.40 -13.60
N GLN A 40 -11.02 -25.23 -14.17
CA GLN A 40 -11.13 -25.06 -15.63
C GLN A 40 -9.85 -25.48 -16.34
N GLU A 41 -8.67 -25.12 -15.80
CA GLU A 41 -7.38 -25.54 -16.35
C GLU A 41 -7.22 -27.06 -16.28
N ARG A 42 -7.60 -27.68 -15.16
CA ARG A 42 -7.58 -29.14 -15.00
C ARG A 42 -8.47 -29.83 -16.04
N ASN A 43 -9.70 -29.38 -16.20
CA ASN A 43 -10.63 -29.96 -17.18
C ASN A 43 -10.09 -29.86 -18.62
N LYS A 44 -9.44 -28.75 -18.96
CA LYS A 44 -8.77 -28.59 -20.27
C LYS A 44 -7.61 -29.59 -20.45
N MET A 45 -6.81 -29.80 -19.42
CA MET A 45 -5.69 -30.76 -19.48
C MET A 45 -6.18 -32.19 -19.51
N GLU A 46 -7.27 -32.54 -18.79
CA GLU A 46 -7.92 -33.85 -18.88
C GLU A 46 -8.44 -34.12 -20.30
N LEU A 47 -9.12 -33.12 -20.91
CA LEU A 47 -9.57 -33.22 -22.31
C LEU A 47 -8.39 -33.43 -23.27
N TRP A 48 -7.28 -32.70 -23.05
CA TRP A 48 -6.07 -32.89 -23.83
C TRP A 48 -5.50 -34.31 -23.64
N GLY A 49 -5.45 -34.82 -22.41
CA GLY A 49 -5.00 -36.18 -22.11
C GLY A 49 -5.87 -37.25 -22.78
N MET A 50 -7.21 -37.05 -22.83
CA MET A 50 -8.11 -37.93 -23.55
C MET A 50 -7.85 -37.90 -25.06
N ALA A 51 -7.66 -36.71 -25.64
CA ALA A 51 -7.33 -36.55 -27.06
C ALA A 51 -5.99 -37.22 -27.40
N GLN A 52 -4.99 -37.10 -26.52
CA GLN A 52 -3.70 -37.75 -26.70
C GLN A 52 -3.81 -39.27 -26.68
N LYS A 53 -4.60 -39.80 -25.76
CA LYS A 53 -4.92 -41.25 -25.69
C LYS A 53 -5.57 -41.73 -26.98
N GLU A 54 -6.59 -41.04 -27.49
CA GLU A 54 -7.29 -41.36 -28.72
C GLU A 54 -6.34 -41.32 -29.93
N TYR A 55 -5.51 -40.31 -30.02
CA TYR A 55 -4.49 -40.17 -31.10
C TYR A 55 -3.47 -41.30 -31.10
N ILE A 56 -3.07 -41.77 -29.92
CA ILE A 56 -2.15 -42.94 -29.80
C ILE A 56 -2.86 -44.22 -30.25
N GLN A 57 -4.15 -44.40 -29.97
CA GLN A 57 -4.91 -45.56 -30.35
C GLN A 57 -5.24 -45.61 -31.85
N ASN A 58 -5.63 -44.45 -32.40
CA ASN A 58 -6.05 -44.30 -33.79
C ASN A 58 -5.34 -43.12 -34.42
N PRO A 59 -4.14 -43.26 -35.03
CA PRO A 59 -3.42 -42.16 -35.67
C PRO A 59 -4.19 -41.49 -36.83
N SER A 60 -5.22 -42.17 -37.38
CA SER A 60 -6.14 -41.64 -38.40
C SER A 60 -7.40 -40.96 -37.73
N SER A 61 -7.32 -40.65 -36.46
CA SER A 61 -8.43 -40.05 -35.71
C SER A 61 -8.86 -38.70 -36.28
N SER A 62 -10.07 -38.29 -35.90
CA SER A 62 -10.77 -37.12 -36.47
C SER A 62 -9.96 -35.82 -36.39
N ASN A 63 -10.24 -34.91 -37.33
CA ASN A 63 -9.71 -33.54 -37.30
C ASN A 63 -9.89 -32.84 -35.94
N LEU A 64 -10.94 -33.20 -35.18
CA LEU A 64 -11.23 -32.68 -33.86
C LEU A 64 -10.15 -33.06 -32.83
N THR A 65 -9.70 -34.31 -32.82
CA THR A 65 -8.60 -34.77 -31.90
C THR A 65 -7.33 -33.99 -32.15
N PHE A 66 -6.96 -33.80 -33.41
CA PHE A 66 -5.80 -33.02 -33.79
C PHE A 66 -5.94 -31.54 -33.40
N GLU A 67 -7.11 -30.96 -33.58
CA GLU A 67 -7.41 -29.57 -33.21
C GLU A 67 -7.30 -29.37 -31.68
N ILE A 68 -7.83 -30.28 -30.87
CA ILE A 68 -7.69 -30.25 -29.40
C ILE A 68 -6.23 -30.30 -29.00
N LEU A 69 -5.44 -31.20 -29.62
CA LEU A 69 -4.01 -31.33 -29.32
C LEU A 69 -3.20 -30.07 -29.73
N GLN A 70 -3.56 -29.41 -30.85
CA GLN A 70 -2.94 -28.17 -31.27
C GLN A 70 -3.30 -26.97 -30.41
N ARG A 71 -4.57 -26.85 -30.01
CA ARG A 71 -5.09 -25.81 -29.16
C ARG A 71 -4.81 -26.04 -27.66
N SER A 72 -3.83 -26.94 -27.35
CA SER A 72 -3.36 -27.14 -25.99
C SER A 72 -3.00 -25.79 -25.37
N GLY A 73 -3.70 -25.40 -24.36
CA GLY A 73 -3.71 -24.10 -23.73
C GLY A 73 -2.32 -23.47 -23.43
N VAL A 74 -2.32 -22.44 -22.65
CA VAL A 74 -1.12 -21.63 -22.28
C VAL A 74 -0.32 -22.31 -21.15
N ASN A 75 -0.79 -23.46 -20.65
CA ASN A 75 -0.16 -24.15 -19.52
C ASN A 75 1.16 -24.81 -19.92
N PRO A 76 2.24 -24.64 -19.14
CA PRO A 76 3.44 -25.42 -19.32
C PRO A 76 3.14 -26.88 -19.01
N MET A 77 3.53 -27.80 -19.88
CA MET A 77 3.27 -29.23 -19.71
C MET A 77 4.49 -30.07 -20.05
N ILE A 78 4.67 -31.15 -19.32
CA ILE A 78 5.74 -32.15 -19.50
C ILE A 78 5.11 -33.54 -19.40
N GLN A 79 5.33 -34.35 -20.43
CA GLN A 79 4.90 -35.73 -20.48
C GLN A 79 6.08 -36.64 -20.17
N VAL A 80 5.87 -37.59 -19.25
CA VAL A 80 6.93 -38.55 -18.86
C VAL A 80 6.40 -39.97 -19.03
N ASN A 81 7.34 -40.89 -19.32
CA ASN A 81 7.04 -42.32 -19.35
C ASN A 81 7.05 -42.93 -17.93
N GLU A 82 6.79 -44.23 -17.84
CA GLU A 82 6.81 -45.00 -16.59
C GLU A 82 8.15 -44.98 -15.85
N PHE A 83 9.25 -44.74 -16.56
CA PHE A 83 10.62 -44.64 -16.01
C PHE A 83 10.97 -43.19 -15.59
N GLY A 84 10.04 -42.26 -15.65
CA GLY A 84 10.27 -40.84 -15.32
C GLY A 84 11.07 -40.06 -16.37
N ARG A 85 11.31 -40.65 -17.58
CA ARG A 85 11.98 -39.96 -18.68
C ARG A 85 11.01 -39.04 -19.41
N ILE A 86 11.44 -37.82 -19.70
CA ILE A 86 10.65 -36.84 -20.43
C ILE A 86 10.51 -37.26 -21.89
N ILE A 87 9.26 -37.38 -22.36
CA ILE A 87 8.92 -37.74 -23.74
C ILE A 87 8.69 -36.48 -24.57
N GLU A 88 7.87 -35.57 -24.03
CA GLU A 88 7.45 -34.34 -24.71
C GLU A 88 7.26 -33.22 -23.68
N PHE A 89 7.46 -31.99 -24.13
CA PHE A 89 7.16 -30.80 -23.33
C PHE A 89 6.61 -29.69 -24.24
N ARG A 90 5.69 -28.84 -23.69
CA ARG A 90 5.10 -27.73 -24.41
C ARG A 90 4.97 -26.51 -23.50
N ASN A 91 4.92 -25.34 -24.11
CA ASN A 91 4.73 -24.05 -23.43
C ASN A 91 5.74 -23.77 -22.30
N ILE A 92 6.95 -24.29 -22.47
CA ILE A 92 8.06 -24.01 -21.56
C ILE A 92 9.02 -23.08 -22.30
N GLU A 93 9.35 -21.94 -21.69
CA GLU A 93 10.39 -21.05 -22.19
C GLU A 93 11.75 -21.74 -22.11
N TRP A 94 12.09 -22.42 -23.16
CA TRP A 94 13.34 -23.17 -23.30
C TRP A 94 14.26 -22.45 -24.27
N ASN A 95 15.42 -22.04 -23.79
CA ASN A 95 16.46 -21.55 -24.70
C ASN A 95 17.13 -22.73 -25.36
N ILE A 96 16.73 -23.05 -26.59
CA ILE A 96 17.13 -24.21 -27.39
C ILE A 96 18.66 -24.35 -27.55
N LYS A 97 19.43 -23.27 -27.35
CA LYS A 97 20.89 -23.23 -27.53
C LYS A 97 21.70 -23.91 -26.42
N LYS A 98 21.09 -24.18 -25.25
CA LYS A 98 21.73 -24.95 -24.18
C LYS A 98 20.83 -26.13 -23.85
N GLN A 99 21.06 -27.28 -24.44
CA GLN A 99 20.42 -28.58 -24.13
C GLN A 99 20.71 -29.03 -22.68
N ASP A 100 20.24 -28.24 -21.72
CA ASP A 100 20.45 -28.51 -20.31
C ASP A 100 19.22 -29.28 -19.76
N SER A 101 19.29 -30.61 -19.92
CA SER A 101 18.27 -31.53 -19.40
C SER A 101 18.03 -31.32 -17.90
N THR A 102 19.06 -30.95 -17.15
CA THR A 102 18.97 -30.66 -15.71
C THR A 102 17.94 -29.59 -15.42
N LYS A 103 17.89 -28.55 -16.25
CA LYS A 103 16.96 -27.45 -16.10
C LYS A 103 15.49 -27.89 -16.36
N LEU A 104 15.31 -28.78 -17.36
CA LEU A 104 13.99 -29.32 -17.68
C LEU A 104 13.43 -30.19 -16.55
N TYR A 105 14.29 -31.03 -15.94
CA TYR A 105 13.92 -31.81 -14.76
C TYR A 105 13.63 -30.92 -13.55
N SER A 106 14.35 -29.82 -13.36
CA SER A 106 14.03 -28.86 -12.29
C SER A 106 12.67 -28.19 -12.46
N ILE A 107 12.26 -27.93 -13.71
CA ILE A 107 10.92 -27.42 -14.04
C ILE A 107 9.87 -28.51 -13.76
N LEU A 108 10.13 -29.75 -14.14
CA LEU A 108 9.24 -30.88 -13.85
C LEU A 108 8.97 -31.02 -12.34
N GLU A 109 10.00 -30.91 -11.50
CA GLU A 109 9.86 -30.99 -10.04
C GLU A 109 9.05 -29.82 -9.46
N LYS A 110 9.08 -28.65 -10.09
CA LYS A 110 8.21 -27.52 -9.72
C LYS A 110 6.76 -27.79 -10.12
N ILE A 111 6.54 -28.24 -11.36
CA ILE A 111 5.20 -28.53 -11.89
C ILE A 111 4.52 -29.65 -11.10
N LYS A 112 5.25 -30.69 -10.68
CA LYS A 112 4.74 -31.79 -9.83
C LYS A 112 4.14 -31.28 -8.51
N LYS A 113 4.59 -30.14 -8.00
CA LYS A 113 4.08 -29.55 -6.77
C LYS A 113 2.86 -28.65 -6.99
N GLU A 114 2.61 -28.26 -8.24
CA GLU A 114 1.51 -27.34 -8.56
C GLU A 114 0.19 -28.11 -8.76
N ASN A 115 0.21 -29.23 -9.48
CA ASN A 115 -0.99 -30.01 -9.82
C ASN A 115 -0.69 -31.52 -9.87
N ASP A 116 -1.73 -32.33 -9.58
CA ASP A 116 -1.66 -33.77 -9.74
C ASP A 116 -1.57 -34.17 -11.24
N PRO A 117 -0.79 -35.20 -11.57
CA PRO A 117 -0.63 -35.63 -12.95
C PRO A 117 -1.90 -36.23 -13.53
N ILE A 118 -2.05 -36.10 -14.84
CA ILE A 118 -3.08 -36.80 -15.61
C ILE A 118 -2.44 -38.06 -16.21
N LEU A 119 -2.99 -39.20 -15.87
CA LEU A 119 -2.49 -40.49 -16.35
C LEU A 119 -3.05 -40.79 -17.74
N ILE A 120 -2.17 -41.04 -18.73
CA ILE A 120 -2.48 -41.45 -20.07
C ILE A 120 -2.10 -42.91 -20.18
N GLN A 121 -3.10 -43.78 -19.98
CA GLN A 121 -2.92 -45.25 -19.99
C GLN A 121 -3.74 -45.89 -21.12
N PHE A 122 -3.08 -46.76 -21.86
CA PHE A 122 -3.72 -47.58 -22.87
C PHE A 122 -3.41 -49.05 -22.63
N ARG A 123 -4.45 -49.87 -22.66
CA ARG A 123 -4.36 -51.33 -22.58
C ARG A 123 -4.76 -51.94 -23.90
N ASN A 124 -4.00 -52.95 -24.36
CA ASN A 124 -4.39 -53.71 -25.55
C ASN A 124 -5.58 -54.64 -25.29
N GLY A 125 -6.12 -55.25 -26.35
CA GLY A 125 -7.26 -56.17 -26.22
C GLY A 125 -6.99 -57.41 -25.35
N LYS A 126 -5.73 -57.69 -24.97
CA LYS A 126 -5.35 -58.75 -24.03
C LYS A 126 -5.20 -58.26 -22.58
N GLY A 127 -5.46 -56.98 -22.31
CA GLY A 127 -5.37 -56.40 -20.99
C GLY A 127 -3.98 -55.87 -20.58
N ASP A 128 -2.95 -56.04 -21.44
CA ASP A 128 -1.61 -55.58 -21.14
C ASP A 128 -1.51 -54.07 -21.31
N LEU A 129 -0.75 -53.42 -20.43
CA LEU A 129 -0.53 -51.97 -20.43
C LEU A 129 0.51 -51.67 -21.51
N VAL A 130 0.10 -51.08 -22.64
CA VAL A 130 0.96 -50.74 -23.78
C VAL A 130 1.54 -49.35 -23.66
N VAL A 131 0.75 -48.44 -23.09
CA VAL A 131 1.17 -47.05 -22.84
C VAL A 131 0.90 -46.71 -21.39
N ASN A 132 1.92 -46.23 -20.70
CA ASN A 132 1.79 -45.76 -19.33
C ASN A 132 2.61 -44.46 -19.22
N GLN A 133 1.91 -43.33 -19.36
CA GLN A 133 2.53 -42.01 -19.38
C GLN A 133 1.80 -41.11 -18.40
N ALA A 134 2.52 -40.18 -17.83
CA ALA A 134 1.95 -39.16 -16.95
C ALA A 134 2.17 -37.78 -17.55
N LEU A 135 1.09 -37.02 -17.69
CA LEU A 135 1.12 -35.62 -18.09
C LEU A 135 1.14 -34.75 -16.85
N TYR A 136 2.26 -34.09 -16.62
CA TYR A 136 2.39 -33.05 -15.61
C TYR A 136 2.16 -31.69 -16.26
N TYR A 137 1.35 -30.84 -15.62
CA TYR A 137 1.07 -29.48 -16.10
C TYR A 137 1.19 -28.47 -14.97
N GLY A 138 1.73 -27.31 -15.27
CA GLY A 138 1.83 -26.20 -14.35
C GLY A 138 0.68 -25.21 -14.55
N ASN A 139 0.50 -24.36 -13.59
CA ASN A 139 -0.46 -23.27 -13.65
C ASN A 139 -0.11 -22.29 -14.78
N SER A 140 -1.13 -21.79 -15.48
CA SER A 140 -0.95 -20.78 -16.50
C SER A 140 -0.38 -19.48 -15.90
N SER A 141 0.15 -18.60 -16.76
CA SER A 141 0.65 -17.30 -16.30
C SER A 141 -0.47 -16.43 -15.68
N THR A 142 -1.70 -16.64 -16.13
CA THR A 142 -2.88 -15.96 -15.58
C THR A 142 -3.18 -16.42 -14.16
N LEU A 143 -3.18 -17.73 -13.94
CA LEU A 143 -3.45 -18.30 -12.61
C LEU A 143 -2.32 -17.93 -11.62
N LYS A 144 -1.06 -17.95 -12.08
CA LYS A 144 0.10 -17.49 -11.28
C LYS A 144 -0.01 -16.01 -10.89
N LYS A 145 -0.44 -15.14 -11.81
CA LYS A 145 -0.69 -13.72 -11.48
C LYS A 145 -1.80 -13.55 -10.47
N LEU A 146 -2.90 -14.31 -10.63
CA LEU A 146 -4.04 -14.24 -9.72
C LEU A 146 -3.67 -14.62 -8.27
N GLN A 147 -2.71 -15.52 -8.10
CA GLN A 147 -2.20 -15.91 -6.77
C GLN A 147 -1.61 -14.73 -5.98
N TYR A 148 -1.06 -13.71 -6.67
CA TYR A 148 -0.48 -12.52 -6.03
C TYR A 148 -1.49 -11.38 -5.79
N TYR A 149 -2.71 -11.45 -6.36
CA TYR A 149 -3.71 -10.40 -6.22
C TYR A 149 -4.13 -10.14 -4.77
N PRO A 150 -4.35 -11.16 -3.91
CA PRO A 150 -4.67 -10.90 -2.51
C PRO A 150 -3.58 -10.10 -1.80
N LEU A 151 -2.31 -10.42 -2.05
CA LEU A 151 -1.17 -9.70 -1.46
C LEU A 151 -1.10 -8.25 -1.96
N ALA A 152 -1.27 -8.05 -3.26
CA ALA A 152 -1.29 -6.71 -3.86
C ALA A 152 -2.43 -5.86 -3.31
N LEU A 153 -3.62 -6.45 -3.15
CA LEU A 153 -4.78 -5.79 -2.57
C LEU A 153 -4.53 -5.35 -1.12
N LEU A 154 -4.00 -6.26 -0.30
CA LEU A 154 -3.64 -5.95 1.09
C LEU A 154 -2.62 -4.81 1.17
N LEU A 155 -1.62 -4.81 0.29
CA LEU A 155 -0.64 -3.73 0.20
C LEU A 155 -1.31 -2.38 -0.14
N ILE A 156 -2.20 -2.36 -1.12
CA ILE A 156 -2.94 -1.15 -1.52
C ILE A 156 -3.78 -0.62 -0.35
N ILE A 157 -4.51 -1.50 0.34
CA ILE A 157 -5.34 -1.12 1.50
C ILE A 157 -4.46 -0.55 2.62
N PHE A 158 -3.31 -1.18 2.89
CA PHE A 158 -2.36 -0.70 3.89
C PHE A 158 -1.81 0.69 3.54
N LEU A 159 -1.37 0.90 2.30
CA LEU A 159 -0.86 2.20 1.83
C LEU A 159 -1.94 3.28 1.88
N PHE A 160 -3.18 2.95 1.50
CA PHE A 160 -4.30 3.88 1.59
C PHE A 160 -4.63 4.25 3.03
N GLY A 161 -4.64 3.26 3.94
CA GLY A 161 -4.82 3.49 5.37
C GLY A 161 -3.72 4.36 5.98
N ALA A 162 -2.47 4.11 5.62
CA ALA A 162 -1.33 4.93 6.03
C ALA A 162 -1.47 6.38 5.52
N MET A 163 -1.83 6.55 4.25
CA MET A 163 -2.06 7.86 3.64
C MET A 163 -3.15 8.64 4.40
N LEU A 164 -4.30 8.00 4.68
CA LEU A 164 -5.38 8.61 5.45
C LEU A 164 -4.92 9.00 6.86
N TYR A 165 -4.18 8.11 7.54
CA TYR A 165 -3.64 8.40 8.87
C TYR A 165 -2.76 9.64 8.87
N PHE A 166 -1.80 9.75 7.94
CA PHE A 166 -0.92 10.90 7.82
C PHE A 166 -1.70 12.17 7.46
N PHE A 167 -2.67 12.07 6.56
CA PHE A 167 -3.54 13.20 6.19
C PHE A 167 -4.29 13.75 7.40
N PHE A 168 -4.98 12.89 8.17
CA PHE A 168 -5.71 13.33 9.35
C PHE A 168 -4.79 13.86 10.46
N LYS A 169 -3.63 13.24 10.65
CA LYS A 169 -2.62 13.73 11.61
C LYS A 169 -2.15 15.14 11.24
N THR A 170 -1.76 15.34 9.99
CA THR A 170 -1.29 16.65 9.49
C THR A 170 -2.38 17.70 9.56
N SER A 171 -3.61 17.35 9.17
CA SER A 171 -4.78 18.24 9.25
C SER A 171 -5.06 18.71 10.69
N ARG A 172 -5.00 17.78 11.65
CA ARG A 172 -5.19 18.14 13.08
C ARG A 172 -4.11 19.08 13.60
N ILE A 173 -2.84 18.82 13.24
CA ILE A 173 -1.71 19.69 13.63
C ILE A 173 -1.90 21.09 13.02
N ALA A 174 -2.28 21.15 11.75
CA ALA A 174 -2.52 22.43 11.07
C ALA A 174 -3.68 23.22 11.73
N GLU A 175 -4.77 22.53 12.08
CA GLU A 175 -5.90 23.16 12.79
C GLU A 175 -5.51 23.67 14.18
N GLN A 176 -4.78 22.88 14.96
CA GLN A 176 -4.25 23.30 16.27
C GLN A 176 -3.34 24.51 16.13
N ASN A 177 -2.40 24.49 15.18
CA ASN A 177 -1.49 25.62 14.94
C ASN A 177 -2.26 26.89 14.57
N ARG A 178 -3.32 26.77 13.75
CA ARG A 178 -4.18 27.90 13.38
C ARG A 178 -4.92 28.47 14.58
N LEU A 179 -5.46 27.60 15.45
CA LEU A 179 -6.12 28.01 16.67
C LEU A 179 -5.15 28.73 17.62
N TRP A 180 -3.96 28.18 17.83
CA TRP A 180 -2.91 28.79 18.64
C TRP A 180 -2.48 30.17 18.12
N ALA A 181 -2.31 30.28 16.80
CA ALA A 181 -1.97 31.56 16.17
C ALA A 181 -3.08 32.61 16.35
N ALA A 182 -4.36 32.19 16.20
CA ALA A 182 -5.49 33.08 16.40
C ALA A 182 -5.59 33.56 17.86
N MET A 183 -5.43 32.63 18.82
CA MET A 183 -5.43 32.98 20.27
C MET A 183 -4.27 33.87 20.64
N ALA A 184 -3.06 33.60 20.16
CA ALA A 184 -1.88 34.42 20.41
C ALA A 184 -2.08 35.85 19.90
N LYS A 185 -2.60 36.01 18.69
CA LYS A 185 -2.89 37.31 18.09
C LYS A 185 -3.94 38.09 18.89
N GLU A 186 -5.04 37.44 19.28
CA GLU A 186 -6.09 38.03 20.07
C GLU A 186 -5.57 38.46 21.44
N THR A 187 -4.84 37.57 22.12
CA THR A 187 -4.25 37.90 23.44
C THR A 187 -3.28 39.10 23.34
N ALA A 188 -2.42 39.11 22.29
CA ALA A 188 -1.54 40.23 22.06
C ALA A 188 -2.32 41.54 21.88
N HIS A 189 -3.42 41.52 21.13
CA HIS A 189 -4.24 42.71 20.92
C HIS A 189 -4.91 43.20 22.21
N GLN A 190 -5.43 42.28 23.05
CA GLN A 190 -6.05 42.62 24.34
C GLN A 190 -5.05 43.12 25.37
N ILE A 191 -3.75 42.69 25.31
CA ILE A 191 -2.70 43.21 26.18
C ILE A 191 -2.17 44.58 25.68
N ALA A 192 -2.14 44.79 24.39
CA ALA A 192 -1.61 46.05 23.81
C ALA A 192 -2.44 47.26 24.25
N THR A 193 -3.76 47.13 24.42
CA THR A 193 -4.64 48.23 24.81
C THR A 193 -4.31 48.79 26.21
N PRO A 194 -4.27 48.01 27.30
CA PRO A 194 -3.90 48.51 28.62
C PRO A 194 -2.43 48.96 28.67
N LEU A 195 -1.56 48.32 27.90
CA LEU A 195 -0.15 48.66 27.82
C LEU A 195 0.05 50.08 27.21
N THR A 196 -0.68 50.40 26.16
CA THR A 196 -0.70 51.76 25.56
C THR A 196 -1.16 52.82 26.58
N SER A 197 -2.19 52.47 27.38
CA SER A 197 -2.64 53.37 28.46
C SER A 197 -1.57 53.59 29.52
N MET A 198 -0.82 52.52 29.92
CA MET A 198 0.29 52.64 30.87
C MET A 198 1.44 53.52 30.33
N VAL A 199 1.78 53.39 29.04
CA VAL A 199 2.74 54.29 28.39
C VAL A 199 2.31 55.75 28.50
N GLY A 200 1.02 56.04 28.25
CA GLY A 200 0.47 57.38 28.37
C GLY A 200 0.59 57.94 29.80
N TRP A 201 0.22 57.13 30.82
CA TRP A 201 0.33 57.54 32.23
C TRP A 201 1.80 57.80 32.63
N ILE A 202 2.74 57.00 32.22
CA ILE A 202 4.17 57.20 32.50
C ILE A 202 4.67 58.47 31.84
N THR A 203 4.25 58.76 30.63
CA THR A 203 4.62 59.98 29.93
C THR A 203 4.20 61.22 30.71
N LEU A 204 2.94 61.24 31.21
CA LEU A 204 2.40 62.30 32.05
C LEU A 204 3.13 62.43 33.40
N LEU A 205 3.49 61.33 34.05
CA LEU A 205 4.23 61.32 35.30
C LEU A 205 5.65 61.82 35.15
N LYS A 206 6.32 61.51 34.02
CA LYS A 206 7.66 62.01 33.68
C LYS A 206 7.72 63.55 33.55
N GLU A 207 6.67 64.18 33.07
CA GLU A 207 6.60 65.65 33.00
C GLU A 207 6.69 66.26 34.39
N LYS A 208 6.10 65.62 35.40
CA LYS A 208 6.08 66.13 36.79
C LYS A 208 7.29 65.71 37.61
N HIS A 209 7.90 64.51 37.33
CA HIS A 209 8.98 63.92 38.14
C HIS A 209 10.17 63.46 37.26
N LYS A 210 10.90 64.37 36.71
CA LYS A 210 11.95 64.20 35.71
C LYS A 210 13.14 63.27 36.10
N LYS A 211 13.34 62.91 37.37
CA LYS A 211 14.46 62.06 37.87
C LYS A 211 14.02 60.99 38.86
N SER A 212 12.87 60.41 38.72
CA SER A 212 12.43 59.31 39.59
C SER A 212 12.97 57.96 39.10
N ILE A 213 13.83 57.33 39.90
CA ILE A 213 14.38 55.99 39.61
C ILE A 213 13.30 54.94 39.36
N PRO A 214 12.20 54.85 40.18
CA PRO A 214 11.08 53.92 39.94
C PRO A 214 10.41 54.12 38.58
N LEU A 215 10.27 55.33 38.09
CA LEU A 215 9.67 55.63 36.79
C LEU A 215 10.49 55.09 35.61
N ILE A 216 11.82 55.14 35.73
CA ILE A 216 12.75 54.63 34.73
C ILE A 216 12.65 53.10 34.65
N GLU A 217 12.52 52.40 35.80
CA GLU A 217 12.40 50.92 35.82
C GLU A 217 11.04 50.47 35.27
N ILE A 218 9.94 51.15 35.62
CA ILE A 218 8.60 50.88 35.06
C ILE A 218 8.60 51.06 33.52
N GLU A 219 9.29 52.07 33.01
CA GLU A 219 9.39 52.33 31.58
C GLU A 219 10.10 51.16 30.87
N LYS A 220 11.22 50.64 31.46
CA LYS A 220 11.92 49.48 30.95
C LYS A 220 11.00 48.21 30.92
N ASP A 221 10.26 47.99 31.97
CA ASP A 221 9.32 46.85 32.06
C ASP A 221 8.22 46.93 31.03
N ILE A 222 7.65 48.13 30.82
CA ILE A 222 6.67 48.35 29.75
C ILE A 222 7.23 48.14 28.37
N ALA A 223 8.50 48.61 28.13
CA ALA A 223 9.16 48.35 26.88
C ALA A 223 9.37 46.84 26.61
N ARG A 224 9.72 46.08 27.66
CA ARG A 224 9.79 44.61 27.59
C ARG A 224 8.43 43.97 27.28
N LEU A 225 7.35 44.39 27.93
CA LEU A 225 5.99 43.91 27.68
C LEU A 225 5.53 44.23 26.26
N ASN A 226 5.84 45.42 25.73
CA ASN A 226 5.56 45.76 24.34
C ASN A 226 6.27 44.82 23.37
N LEU A 227 7.56 44.54 23.61
CA LEU A 227 8.30 43.60 22.78
C LEU A 227 7.74 42.18 22.78
N ILE A 228 7.33 41.70 23.97
CA ILE A 228 6.68 40.37 24.12
C ILE A 228 5.36 40.34 23.35
N THR A 229 4.52 41.38 23.52
CA THR A 229 3.22 41.51 22.85
C THR A 229 3.39 41.58 21.32
N ASP A 230 4.37 42.31 20.82
CA ASP A 230 4.66 42.36 19.39
C ASP A 230 5.11 40.99 18.83
N ARG A 231 5.95 40.27 19.58
CA ARG A 231 6.32 38.88 19.20
C ARG A 231 5.12 37.94 19.20
N PHE A 232 4.23 38.04 20.17
CA PHE A 232 3.03 37.22 20.24
C PHE A 232 2.06 37.52 19.08
N SER A 233 1.93 38.78 18.68
CA SER A 233 1.09 39.19 17.54
C SER A 233 1.56 38.61 16.20
N LYS A 234 2.86 38.26 16.10
CA LYS A 234 3.46 37.69 14.91
C LYS A 234 3.39 36.17 14.85
N VAL A 235 2.94 35.50 15.91
CA VAL A 235 2.78 34.02 15.93
C VAL A 235 1.82 33.58 14.83
N GLY A 236 2.27 32.65 13.98
CA GLY A 236 1.47 32.14 12.86
C GLY A 236 1.38 33.07 11.64
N SER A 237 2.06 34.23 11.65
CA SER A 237 2.18 35.09 10.47
C SER A 237 3.26 34.56 9.53
N ILE A 238 3.11 34.80 8.23
CA ILE A 238 4.14 34.48 7.24
C ILE A 238 5.30 35.45 7.45
N PRO A 239 6.55 34.95 7.69
CA PRO A 239 7.70 35.80 7.88
C PRO A 239 7.97 36.63 6.62
N LYS A 240 8.08 37.94 6.78
CA LYS A 240 8.53 38.82 5.71
C LYS A 240 10.07 38.83 5.71
N LEU A 241 10.66 38.34 4.64
CA LEU A 241 12.10 38.36 4.47
C LEU A 241 12.52 39.76 4.06
N ILE A 242 13.35 40.40 4.91
CA ILE A 242 13.98 41.68 4.64
C ILE A 242 15.51 41.46 4.60
N PRO A 243 16.21 42.05 3.64
CA PRO A 243 17.67 42.06 3.67
C PRO A 243 18.15 42.73 4.97
N SER A 244 18.89 41.99 5.80
CA SER A 244 19.42 42.49 7.06
C SER A 244 20.84 41.99 7.27
N ASP A 245 21.67 42.81 7.94
CA ASP A 245 22.99 42.36 8.31
C ASP A 245 22.94 41.34 9.44
N LEU A 246 23.38 40.12 9.13
CA LEU A 246 23.37 39.01 10.08
C LEU A 246 24.21 39.34 11.33
N THR A 247 25.30 40.10 11.18
CA THR A 247 26.18 40.45 12.30
C THR A 247 25.50 41.37 13.31
N SER A 248 24.70 42.33 12.83
CA SER A 248 23.93 43.24 13.69
C SER A 248 22.84 42.48 14.44
N VAL A 249 22.12 41.58 13.74
CA VAL A 249 21.04 40.75 14.33
C VAL A 249 21.59 39.83 15.42
N ILE A 250 22.74 39.20 15.20
CA ILE A 250 23.38 38.33 16.21
C ILE A 250 23.80 39.18 17.44
N LYS A 251 24.43 40.34 17.25
CA LYS A 251 24.83 41.22 18.36
C LYS A 251 23.63 41.67 19.19
N GLU A 252 22.55 42.06 18.54
CA GLU A 252 21.31 42.48 19.21
C GLU A 252 20.68 41.33 20.01
N THR A 253 20.69 40.10 19.45
CA THR A 253 20.16 38.88 20.11
C THR A 253 21.02 38.50 21.32
N VAL A 254 22.35 38.57 21.21
CA VAL A 254 23.25 38.24 22.31
C VAL A 254 23.13 39.27 23.44
N ASN A 255 22.97 40.55 23.14
CA ASN A 255 22.78 41.61 24.16
C ASN A 255 21.40 41.51 24.85
N TYR A 256 20.45 40.77 24.29
CA TYR A 256 19.12 40.56 24.87
C TYR A 256 19.09 39.38 25.83
N LEU A 257 19.95 38.38 25.66
CA LEU A 257 20.09 37.19 26.53
C LEU A 257 20.91 37.50 27.77
#